data_df2ff186d666726f4f537be9f05be76d
#
_entry.id   df2ff186d666726f4f537be9f05be76d
#
_cell.length_a   1.000
_cell.length_b   1.000
_cell.length_c   1.000
_cell.angle_alpha   90.00
_cell.angle_beta   90.00
_cell.angle_gamma   90.00
#
_symmetry.space_group_name_H-M   'P 1'
#
loop_
_entity.id
_entity.type
_entity.pdbx_description
1 polymer ?
#
loop_
_entity_poly.entity_id
_entity_poly.type
_entity_poly.pdbx_seq_one_letter_code
_entity_poly.pdbx_strand_id
1 'polypeptide(L)'
;MITVYYNGKPYQYADSTKYLELARTLQPQFEHDIVLASVNGKLQELWKYIKDGASVSFLTTQSQAGIMAYRRSVVLLLLKALKDTISKERLGSNQVKVEFSLSKGLFCHFDKGLVLDEEELKQVQTSMEILREANYPIEKYSISTEAAIEQFGKAKMTDKERLFRFRRASKVNIYSLDGLEDYYYGYMVPSTGYLKYFKLYSYEDGFVLQMPVREAPEVIPEFEPQHKLFKVMRETGKWGEELGLSLIHISEPTRPY
;
A
#
# COMPACT_ATOMS: atom_id res chain seq x y z
N MET A 1 4.19 -32.98 -8.19
CA MET A 1 3.83 -32.08 -9.33
C MET A 1 2.38 -31.71 -9.17
N ILE A 2 2.06 -30.43 -9.31
CA ILE A 2 0.70 -29.88 -9.25
C ILE A 2 0.30 -29.35 -10.62
N THR A 3 -0.98 -29.41 -10.91
CA THR A 3 -1.56 -28.88 -12.16
C THR A 3 -2.42 -27.66 -11.85
N VAL A 4 -2.23 -26.57 -12.57
CA VAL A 4 -3.04 -25.35 -12.47
C VAL A 4 -3.58 -25.00 -13.86
N TYR A 5 -4.81 -24.51 -13.91
CA TYR A 5 -5.48 -24.19 -15.17
C TYR A 5 -5.53 -22.68 -15.38
N TYR A 6 -5.03 -22.23 -16.51
CA TYR A 6 -5.18 -20.86 -16.99
C TYR A 6 -5.85 -20.84 -18.36
N ASN A 7 -6.99 -20.15 -18.47
CA ASN A 7 -7.82 -20.17 -19.69
C ASN A 7 -8.11 -21.60 -20.21
N GLY A 8 -8.38 -22.55 -19.30
CA GLY A 8 -8.64 -23.96 -19.62
C GLY A 8 -7.41 -24.78 -20.01
N LYS A 9 -6.23 -24.18 -20.12
CA LYS A 9 -4.97 -24.86 -20.42
C LYS A 9 -4.26 -25.29 -19.14
N PRO A 10 -3.79 -26.55 -19.03
CA PRO A 10 -3.05 -27.01 -17.87
C PRO A 10 -1.58 -26.54 -17.91
N TYR A 11 -1.07 -26.13 -16.77
CA TYR A 11 0.34 -25.83 -16.50
C TYR A 11 0.80 -26.68 -15.33
N GLN A 12 1.96 -27.31 -15.44
CA GLN A 12 2.51 -28.19 -14.41
C GLN A 12 3.68 -27.53 -13.69
N TYR A 13 3.66 -27.58 -12.36
CA TYR A 13 4.68 -27.01 -11.49
C TYR A 13 5.03 -27.97 -10.34
N ALA A 14 6.17 -27.69 -9.68
CA ALA A 14 6.50 -28.34 -8.43
C ALA A 14 5.56 -27.91 -7.29
N ASP A 15 5.35 -28.73 -6.28
CA ASP A 15 4.37 -28.51 -5.20
C ASP A 15 4.64 -27.21 -4.38
N SER A 16 5.87 -26.72 -4.37
CA SER A 16 6.26 -25.48 -3.66
C SER A 16 6.31 -24.24 -4.54
N THR A 17 5.72 -24.28 -5.75
CA THR A 17 5.72 -23.15 -6.68
C THR A 17 4.69 -22.10 -6.28
N LYS A 18 5.06 -20.80 -6.36
CA LYS A 18 4.17 -19.67 -6.08
C LYS A 18 3.43 -19.24 -7.35
N TYR A 19 2.26 -18.60 -7.21
CA TYR A 19 1.55 -17.98 -8.34
C TYR A 19 2.40 -16.95 -9.09
N LEU A 20 3.41 -16.38 -8.42
CA LEU A 20 4.37 -15.46 -9.01
C LEU A 20 5.14 -16.07 -10.20
N GLU A 21 5.50 -17.35 -10.13
CA GLU A 21 6.22 -18.04 -11.23
C GLU A 21 5.32 -18.18 -12.46
N LEU A 22 4.06 -18.56 -12.25
CA LEU A 22 3.08 -18.63 -13.34
C LEU A 22 2.79 -17.24 -13.91
N ALA A 23 2.68 -16.21 -13.04
CA ALA A 23 2.50 -14.83 -13.48
C ALA A 23 3.67 -14.35 -14.35
N ARG A 24 4.92 -14.63 -13.97
CA ARG A 24 6.12 -14.30 -14.75
C ARG A 24 6.12 -14.97 -16.13
N THR A 25 5.74 -16.25 -16.18
CA THR A 25 5.63 -17.00 -17.45
C THR A 25 4.58 -16.39 -18.38
N LEU A 26 3.50 -15.86 -17.82
CA LEU A 26 2.39 -15.31 -18.59
C LEU A 26 2.48 -13.81 -18.82
N GLN A 27 3.35 -13.09 -18.09
CA GLN A 27 3.50 -11.63 -18.19
C GLN A 27 3.62 -11.11 -19.62
N PRO A 28 4.34 -11.77 -20.55
CA PRO A 28 4.42 -11.29 -21.95
C PRO A 28 3.09 -11.25 -22.71
N GLN A 29 2.04 -11.88 -22.18
CA GLN A 29 0.69 -11.87 -22.77
C GLN A 29 -0.17 -10.69 -22.25
N PHE A 30 0.36 -9.90 -21.32
CA PHE A 30 -0.33 -8.79 -20.70
C PHE A 30 0.39 -7.47 -20.98
N GLU A 31 -0.38 -6.44 -21.28
CA GLU A 31 0.13 -5.09 -21.53
C GLU A 31 0.70 -4.44 -20.24
N HIS A 32 0.06 -4.72 -19.09
CA HIS A 32 0.42 -4.15 -17.81
C HIS A 32 0.89 -5.21 -16.82
N ASP A 33 1.63 -4.79 -15.79
CA ASP A 33 2.17 -5.68 -14.76
C ASP A 33 1.07 -6.50 -14.07
N ILE A 34 1.23 -7.82 -14.04
CA ILE A 34 0.37 -8.72 -13.27
C ILE A 34 0.71 -8.56 -11.78
N VAL A 35 -0.26 -8.18 -10.96
CA VAL A 35 -0.03 -7.89 -9.53
C VAL A 35 -0.80 -8.78 -8.58
N LEU A 36 -1.91 -9.39 -9.03
CA LEU A 36 -2.74 -10.30 -8.24
C LEU A 36 -3.19 -11.49 -9.08
N ALA A 37 -3.61 -12.56 -8.40
CA ALA A 37 -4.29 -13.69 -9.01
C ALA A 37 -5.73 -13.80 -8.48
N SER A 38 -6.64 -14.30 -9.32
CA SER A 38 -7.94 -14.82 -8.90
C SER A 38 -7.90 -16.34 -9.02
N VAL A 39 -8.00 -17.02 -7.90
CA VAL A 39 -7.91 -18.47 -7.79
C VAL A 39 -9.28 -19.02 -7.41
N ASN A 40 -9.90 -19.75 -8.32
CA ASN A 40 -11.28 -20.23 -8.16
C ASN A 40 -12.25 -19.07 -7.78
N GLY A 41 -12.11 -17.91 -8.42
CA GLY A 41 -12.93 -16.72 -8.17
C GLY A 41 -12.55 -15.90 -6.91
N LYS A 42 -11.52 -16.30 -6.15
CA LYS A 42 -11.07 -15.60 -4.95
C LYS A 42 -9.74 -14.89 -5.19
N LEU A 43 -9.65 -13.61 -4.87
CA LEU A 43 -8.41 -12.85 -4.97
C LEU A 43 -7.32 -13.41 -4.07
N GLN A 44 -6.12 -13.49 -4.60
CA GLN A 44 -4.91 -13.98 -3.93
C GLN A 44 -3.71 -13.12 -4.32
N GLU A 45 -2.77 -12.98 -3.39
CA GLU A 45 -1.45 -12.40 -3.65
C GLU A 45 -0.55 -13.42 -4.36
N LEU A 46 0.33 -12.95 -5.22
CA LEU A 46 1.17 -13.80 -6.07
C LEU A 46 2.22 -14.61 -5.31
N TRP A 47 2.58 -14.21 -4.10
CA TRP A 47 3.54 -14.95 -3.27
C TRP A 47 2.96 -16.25 -2.67
N LYS A 48 1.64 -16.46 -2.75
CA LYS A 48 1.00 -17.68 -2.27
C LYS A 48 1.33 -18.88 -3.18
N TYR A 49 1.37 -20.07 -2.58
CA TYR A 49 1.63 -21.32 -3.30
C TYR A 49 0.46 -21.72 -4.17
N ILE A 50 0.77 -22.28 -5.34
CA ILE A 50 -0.21 -22.82 -6.27
C ILE A 50 -0.94 -23.99 -5.60
N LYS A 51 -2.25 -24.06 -5.81
CA LYS A 51 -3.09 -25.17 -5.37
C LYS A 51 -3.37 -26.09 -6.55
N ASP A 52 -3.22 -27.40 -6.33
CA ASP A 52 -3.50 -28.41 -7.35
C ASP A 52 -4.96 -28.33 -7.81
N GLY A 53 -5.19 -28.51 -9.11
CA GLY A 53 -6.51 -28.41 -9.73
C GLY A 53 -7.12 -27.02 -9.78
N ALA A 54 -6.41 -25.97 -9.34
CA ALA A 54 -6.98 -24.62 -9.28
C ALA A 54 -7.12 -23.99 -10.67
N SER A 55 -8.24 -23.29 -10.89
CA SER A 55 -8.43 -22.38 -12.02
C SER A 55 -7.94 -20.98 -11.63
N VAL A 56 -7.06 -20.41 -12.43
CA VAL A 56 -6.40 -19.12 -12.16
C VAL A 56 -6.65 -18.15 -13.30
N SER A 57 -6.92 -16.90 -12.95
CA SER A 57 -6.81 -15.74 -13.83
C SER A 57 -5.97 -14.68 -13.15
N PHE A 58 -5.39 -13.76 -13.92
CA PHE A 58 -4.52 -12.72 -13.39
C PHE A 58 -5.14 -11.34 -13.51
N LEU A 59 -4.80 -10.49 -12.55
CA LEU A 59 -5.23 -9.10 -12.51
C LEU A 59 -4.00 -8.21 -12.59
N THR A 60 -4.06 -7.28 -13.54
CA THR A 60 -3.01 -6.27 -13.75
C THR A 60 -3.30 -4.99 -12.98
N THR A 61 -2.37 -4.05 -13.01
CA THR A 61 -2.54 -2.69 -12.47
C THR A 61 -3.70 -1.92 -13.11
N GLN A 62 -4.19 -2.33 -14.29
CA GLN A 62 -5.38 -1.75 -14.93
C GLN A 62 -6.71 -2.21 -14.30
N SER A 63 -6.69 -3.29 -13.51
CA SER A 63 -7.87 -3.73 -12.75
C SER A 63 -8.06 -2.89 -11.49
N GLN A 64 -9.33 -2.76 -11.01
CA GLN A 64 -9.61 -2.03 -9.77
C GLN A 64 -8.86 -2.62 -8.57
N ALA A 65 -8.84 -3.95 -8.43
CA ALA A 65 -8.13 -4.60 -7.34
C ALA A 65 -6.62 -4.43 -7.44
N GLY A 66 -6.07 -4.49 -8.66
CA GLY A 66 -4.64 -4.35 -8.92
C GLY A 66 -4.14 -2.94 -8.65
N ILE A 67 -4.83 -1.90 -9.13
CA ILE A 67 -4.41 -0.51 -8.85
C ILE A 67 -4.51 -0.18 -7.35
N MET A 68 -5.49 -0.74 -6.64
CA MET A 68 -5.60 -0.55 -5.19
C MET A 68 -4.47 -1.28 -4.44
N ALA A 69 -4.07 -2.48 -4.88
CA ALA A 69 -2.92 -3.17 -4.32
C ALA A 69 -1.63 -2.37 -4.57
N TYR A 70 -1.45 -1.83 -5.76
CA TYR A 70 -0.33 -0.97 -6.12
C TYR A 70 -0.26 0.26 -5.21
N ARG A 71 -1.35 1.03 -5.09
CA ARG A 71 -1.40 2.27 -4.28
C ARG A 71 -1.09 2.01 -2.81
N ARG A 72 -1.63 0.93 -2.22
CA ARG A 72 -1.29 0.55 -0.82
C ARG A 72 0.19 0.24 -0.66
N SER A 73 0.76 -0.47 -1.63
CA SER A 73 2.18 -0.84 -1.60
C SER A 73 3.09 0.39 -1.74
N VAL A 74 2.72 1.39 -2.55
CA VAL A 74 3.46 2.67 -2.65
C VAL A 74 3.41 3.44 -1.33
N VAL A 75 2.27 3.41 -0.60
CA VAL A 75 2.19 4.02 0.73
C VAL A 75 3.14 3.31 1.72
N LEU A 76 3.20 1.98 1.72
CA LEU A 76 4.14 1.24 2.56
C LEU A 76 5.61 1.59 2.20
N LEU A 77 5.93 1.69 0.90
CA LEU A 77 7.24 2.12 0.41
C LEU A 77 7.59 3.54 0.90
N LEU A 78 6.64 4.48 0.82
CA LEU A 78 6.82 5.84 1.35
C LEU A 78 7.13 5.83 2.85
N LEU A 79 6.38 5.08 3.65
CA LEU A 79 6.59 5.00 5.10
C LEU A 79 7.98 4.41 5.43
N LYS A 80 8.43 3.41 4.67
CA LYS A 80 9.77 2.85 4.81
C LYS A 80 10.85 3.89 4.46
N ALA A 81 10.71 4.58 3.32
CA ALA A 81 11.65 5.60 2.88
C ALA A 81 11.74 6.76 3.89
N LEU A 82 10.62 7.24 4.42
CA LEU A 82 10.60 8.28 5.46
C LEU A 82 11.35 7.83 6.73
N LYS A 83 11.11 6.59 7.18
CA LYS A 83 11.78 6.03 8.35
C LYS A 83 13.30 5.89 8.16
N ASP A 84 13.74 5.59 6.94
CA ASP A 84 15.16 5.39 6.62
C ASP A 84 15.90 6.71 6.36
N THR A 85 15.20 7.72 5.86
CA THR A 85 15.80 8.99 5.42
C THR A 85 15.79 10.05 6.53
N ILE A 86 14.66 10.18 7.23
CA ILE A 86 14.52 11.23 8.25
C ILE A 86 15.10 10.73 9.58
N SER A 87 16.05 11.46 10.14
CA SER A 87 16.68 11.07 11.40
C SER A 87 15.66 10.96 12.54
N LYS A 88 15.92 10.11 13.51
CA LYS A 88 15.04 9.95 14.68
C LYS A 88 14.87 11.24 15.47
N GLU A 89 15.93 12.06 15.54
CA GLU A 89 15.92 13.36 16.21
C GLU A 89 15.00 14.34 15.49
N ARG A 90 15.06 14.39 14.15
CA ARG A 90 14.24 15.24 13.29
C ARG A 90 12.78 14.79 13.31
N LEU A 91 12.54 13.49 13.20
CA LEU A 91 11.20 12.90 13.26
C LEU A 91 10.57 13.05 14.64
N GLY A 92 11.36 12.89 15.72
CA GLY A 92 10.88 12.95 17.10
C GLY A 92 9.75 11.95 17.35
N SER A 93 8.58 12.47 17.76
CA SER A 93 7.36 11.67 17.94
C SER A 93 6.31 11.90 16.85
N ASN A 94 6.69 12.57 15.74
CA ASN A 94 5.79 12.79 14.60
C ASN A 94 5.47 11.46 13.90
N GLN A 95 4.23 11.31 13.47
CA GLN A 95 3.75 10.21 12.64
C GLN A 95 3.18 10.75 11.34
N VAL A 96 3.45 10.06 10.24
CA VAL A 96 2.87 10.41 8.95
C VAL A 96 1.40 10.01 8.94
N LYS A 97 0.55 10.96 8.56
CA LYS A 97 -0.87 10.75 8.29
C LYS A 97 -1.09 10.84 6.78
N VAL A 98 -1.73 9.81 6.23
CA VAL A 98 -2.24 9.80 4.87
C VAL A 98 -3.72 10.16 4.97
N GLU A 99 -4.09 11.37 4.56
CA GLU A 99 -5.44 11.88 4.86
C GLU A 99 -6.44 11.63 3.72
N PHE A 100 -6.33 12.38 2.65
CA PHE A 100 -7.34 12.38 1.59
C PHE A 100 -6.71 12.42 0.19
N SER A 101 -7.54 12.10 -0.80
CA SER A 101 -7.11 12.21 -2.20
C SER A 101 -7.10 13.66 -2.67
N LEU A 102 -6.00 14.08 -3.28
CA LEU A 102 -5.82 15.41 -3.86
C LEU A 102 -5.15 15.27 -5.22
N SER A 103 -5.69 15.87 -6.27
CA SER A 103 -5.14 15.81 -7.64
C SER A 103 -4.80 14.37 -8.10
N LYS A 104 -5.66 13.38 -7.79
CA LYS A 104 -5.45 11.94 -8.05
C LYS A 104 -4.35 11.28 -7.21
N GLY A 105 -3.58 12.06 -6.43
CA GLY A 105 -2.62 11.60 -5.43
C GLY A 105 -3.22 11.47 -4.03
N LEU A 106 -2.37 11.33 -3.02
CA LEU A 106 -2.72 11.31 -1.60
C LEU A 106 -1.98 12.43 -0.88
N PHE A 107 -2.72 13.28 -0.17
CA PHE A 107 -2.11 14.26 0.71
C PHE A 107 -1.64 13.58 2.00
N CYS A 108 -0.39 13.87 2.37
CA CYS A 108 0.29 13.35 3.55
C CYS A 108 0.87 14.51 4.36
N HIS A 109 0.80 14.41 5.69
CA HIS A 109 1.44 15.35 6.60
C HIS A 109 1.87 14.66 7.89
N PHE A 110 2.60 15.35 8.74
CA PHE A 110 2.95 14.84 10.06
C PHE A 110 2.01 15.39 11.12
N ASP A 111 1.57 14.53 12.04
CA ASP A 111 0.54 14.82 13.05
C ASP A 111 0.90 15.94 14.05
N LYS A 112 2.20 16.22 14.23
CA LYS A 112 2.70 17.22 15.18
C LYS A 112 3.40 18.40 14.49
N GLY A 113 3.04 18.67 13.23
CA GLY A 113 3.45 19.87 12.52
C GLY A 113 4.89 19.88 12.00
N LEU A 114 5.56 18.71 11.92
CA LEU A 114 6.80 18.60 11.17
C LEU A 114 6.48 18.84 9.70
N VAL A 115 7.24 19.73 9.05
CA VAL A 115 7.18 19.95 7.61
C VAL A 115 8.55 19.61 7.03
N LEU A 116 8.58 18.82 5.96
CA LEU A 116 9.79 18.52 5.22
C LEU A 116 10.09 19.64 4.25
N ASP A 117 11.33 20.05 4.19
CA ASP A 117 11.78 20.94 3.13
C ASP A 117 11.94 20.21 1.79
N GLU A 118 12.21 20.97 0.71
CA GLU A 118 12.32 20.39 -0.64
C GLU A 118 13.48 19.38 -0.77
N GLU A 119 14.57 19.61 -0.05
CA GLU A 119 15.73 18.72 -0.07
C GLU A 119 15.45 17.42 0.69
N GLU A 120 14.84 17.51 1.88
CA GLU A 120 14.38 16.34 2.64
C GLU A 120 13.38 15.51 1.81
N LEU A 121 12.43 16.18 1.14
CA LEU A 121 11.44 15.50 0.31
C LEU A 121 12.07 14.80 -0.91
N LYS A 122 13.07 15.42 -1.52
CA LYS A 122 13.86 14.84 -2.61
C LYS A 122 14.69 13.63 -2.14
N GLN A 123 15.25 13.68 -0.95
CA GLN A 123 15.97 12.56 -0.35
C GLN A 123 15.01 11.39 -0.10
N VAL A 124 13.79 11.64 0.37
CA VAL A 124 12.75 10.60 0.53
C VAL A 124 12.38 10.01 -0.83
N GLN A 125 12.18 10.83 -1.86
CA GLN A 125 11.92 10.36 -3.23
C GLN A 125 13.05 9.46 -3.72
N THR A 126 14.30 9.85 -3.56
CA THR A 126 15.47 9.05 -3.93
C THR A 126 15.54 7.74 -3.15
N SER A 127 15.24 7.75 -1.86
CA SER A 127 15.17 6.54 -1.03
C SER A 127 14.10 5.57 -1.53
N MET A 128 12.92 6.08 -1.91
CA MET A 128 11.87 5.25 -2.51
C MET A 128 12.35 4.59 -3.82
N GLU A 129 13.09 5.31 -4.64
CA GLU A 129 13.65 4.79 -5.90
C GLU A 129 14.71 3.71 -5.64
N ILE A 130 15.60 3.91 -4.68
CA ILE A 130 16.59 2.90 -4.25
C ILE A 130 15.89 1.63 -3.75
N LEU A 131 14.89 1.77 -2.88
CA LEU A 131 14.11 0.62 -2.37
C LEU A 131 13.38 -0.12 -3.49
N ARG A 132 12.86 0.59 -4.50
CA ARG A 132 12.26 -0.01 -5.69
C ARG A 132 13.29 -0.83 -6.48
N GLU A 133 14.48 -0.28 -6.73
CA GLU A 133 15.54 -0.95 -7.49
C GLU A 133 16.11 -2.16 -6.75
N ALA A 134 16.19 -2.09 -5.44
CA ALA A 134 16.57 -3.22 -4.59
C ALA A 134 15.56 -4.38 -4.63
N ASN A 135 14.35 -4.13 -5.10
CA ASN A 135 13.30 -5.14 -5.31
C ASN A 135 13.02 -6.01 -4.08
N TYR A 136 12.88 -5.38 -2.90
CA TYR A 136 12.56 -6.07 -1.66
C TYR A 136 11.18 -6.75 -1.70
N PRO A 137 11.06 -7.98 -1.19
CA PRO A 137 9.75 -8.64 -1.08
C PRO A 137 8.86 -7.89 -0.09
N ILE A 138 7.57 -7.79 -0.41
CA ILE A 138 6.54 -7.35 0.53
C ILE A 138 5.93 -8.60 1.13
N GLU A 139 6.28 -8.88 2.38
CA GLU A 139 5.85 -10.08 3.08
C GLU A 139 4.57 -9.84 3.87
N LYS A 140 3.78 -10.90 4.05
CA LYS A 140 2.54 -10.85 4.83
C LYS A 140 2.47 -12.02 5.79
N TYR A 141 2.15 -11.74 7.03
CA TYR A 141 1.87 -12.75 8.03
C TYR A 141 0.65 -12.36 8.87
N SER A 142 0.10 -13.32 9.60
CA SER A 142 -1.07 -13.09 10.44
C SER A 142 -0.71 -13.30 11.90
N ILE A 143 -1.13 -12.36 12.75
CA ILE A 143 -0.99 -12.46 14.22
C ILE A 143 -2.36 -12.39 14.87
N SER A 144 -2.44 -12.76 16.17
CA SER A 144 -3.66 -12.55 16.93
C SER A 144 -3.91 -11.05 17.12
N THR A 145 -5.17 -10.66 17.28
CA THR A 145 -5.51 -9.25 17.50
C THR A 145 -4.88 -8.73 18.80
N GLU A 146 -4.76 -9.57 19.82
CA GLU A 146 -4.07 -9.22 21.07
C GLU A 146 -2.58 -8.93 20.86
N ALA A 147 -1.88 -9.80 20.10
CA ALA A 147 -0.48 -9.58 19.75
C ALA A 147 -0.29 -8.30 18.92
N ALA A 148 -1.25 -7.98 18.03
CA ALA A 148 -1.22 -6.74 17.25
C ALA A 148 -1.36 -5.50 18.14
N ILE A 149 -2.27 -5.53 19.12
CA ILE A 149 -2.45 -4.43 20.10
C ILE A 149 -1.13 -4.19 20.86
N GLU A 150 -0.49 -5.25 21.34
CA GLU A 150 0.80 -5.14 22.03
C GLU A 150 1.92 -4.60 21.11
N GLN A 151 2.03 -5.12 19.90
CA GLN A 151 3.05 -4.72 18.93
C GLN A 151 2.92 -3.25 18.53
N PHE A 152 1.72 -2.81 18.16
CA PHE A 152 1.48 -1.42 17.76
C PHE A 152 1.50 -0.45 18.96
N GLY A 153 1.13 -0.92 20.15
CA GLY A 153 1.31 -0.16 21.40
C GLY A 153 2.79 0.11 21.69
N LYS A 154 3.67 -0.89 21.58
CA LYS A 154 5.12 -0.74 21.72
C LYS A 154 5.71 0.20 20.64
N ALA A 155 5.18 0.15 19.43
CA ALA A 155 5.56 1.04 18.33
C ALA A 155 4.96 2.46 18.44
N LYS A 156 4.19 2.76 19.51
CA LYS A 156 3.50 4.03 19.75
C LYS A 156 2.51 4.43 18.65
N MET A 157 2.00 3.47 17.89
CA MET A 157 0.97 3.64 16.87
C MET A 157 -0.43 3.58 17.52
N THR A 158 -0.77 4.61 18.28
CA THR A 158 -1.97 4.65 19.15
C THR A 158 -3.29 4.55 18.39
N ASP A 159 -3.35 5.05 17.15
CA ASP A 159 -4.51 4.94 16.26
C ASP A 159 -4.77 3.48 15.87
N LYS A 160 -3.73 2.71 15.55
CA LYS A 160 -3.83 1.29 15.23
C LYS A 160 -4.14 0.43 16.45
N GLU A 161 -3.51 0.73 17.59
CA GLU A 161 -3.84 0.09 18.86
C GLU A 161 -5.34 0.25 19.19
N ARG A 162 -5.89 1.48 19.07
CA ARG A 162 -7.31 1.74 19.26
C ARG A 162 -8.18 0.98 18.25
N LEU A 163 -7.82 0.99 16.96
CA LEU A 163 -8.54 0.27 15.93
C LEU A 163 -8.71 -1.21 16.28
N PHE A 164 -7.65 -1.87 16.76
CA PHE A 164 -7.68 -3.29 17.07
C PHE A 164 -8.46 -3.61 18.35
N ARG A 165 -8.52 -2.70 19.33
CA ARG A 165 -9.35 -2.88 20.53
C ARG A 165 -10.85 -3.00 20.23
N PHE A 166 -11.32 -2.37 19.16
CA PHE A 166 -12.73 -2.44 18.72
C PHE A 166 -12.99 -3.50 17.64
N ARG A 167 -11.96 -4.18 17.16
CA ARG A 167 -12.09 -5.15 16.09
C ARG A 167 -12.49 -6.52 16.63
N ARG A 168 -13.57 -7.10 16.04
CA ARG A 168 -14.06 -8.44 16.43
C ARG A 168 -13.28 -9.61 15.80
N ALA A 169 -12.37 -9.34 14.84
CA ALA A 169 -11.59 -10.39 14.22
C ALA A 169 -10.51 -10.92 15.16
N SER A 170 -10.35 -12.24 15.24
CA SER A 170 -9.34 -12.89 16.08
C SER A 170 -7.91 -12.78 15.55
N LYS A 171 -7.77 -12.48 14.25
CA LYS A 171 -6.46 -12.34 13.56
C LYS A 171 -6.43 -11.10 12.69
N VAL A 172 -5.26 -10.50 12.57
CA VAL A 172 -4.97 -9.38 11.68
C VAL A 172 -3.76 -9.71 10.81
N ASN A 173 -3.76 -9.15 9.59
CA ASN A 173 -2.65 -9.31 8.65
C ASN A 173 -1.70 -8.13 8.77
N ILE A 174 -0.44 -8.43 9.00
CA ILE A 174 0.66 -7.46 9.00
C ILE A 174 1.44 -7.62 7.72
N TYR A 175 1.83 -6.50 7.13
CA TYR A 175 2.76 -6.44 6.02
C TYR A 175 4.11 -5.96 6.51
N SER A 176 5.17 -6.60 6.02
CA SER A 176 6.55 -6.28 6.34
C SER A 176 7.31 -5.91 5.07
N LEU A 177 8.06 -4.83 5.14
CA LEU A 177 8.97 -4.36 4.12
C LEU A 177 10.30 -3.99 4.77
N ASP A 178 11.31 -4.82 4.61
CA ASP A 178 12.67 -4.58 5.10
C ASP A 178 12.70 -4.02 6.54
N GLY A 179 12.06 -4.74 7.48
CA GLY A 179 12.00 -4.38 8.90
C GLY A 179 11.04 -3.25 9.27
N LEU A 180 10.27 -2.70 8.32
CA LEU A 180 9.08 -1.91 8.63
C LEU A 180 7.85 -2.82 8.61
N GLU A 181 7.11 -2.82 9.69
CA GLU A 181 5.86 -3.58 9.82
C GLU A 181 4.67 -2.64 9.95
N ASP A 182 3.63 -2.90 9.18
CA ASP A 182 2.40 -2.12 9.23
C ASP A 182 1.15 -2.95 8.89
N TYR A 183 0.00 -2.44 9.32
CA TYR A 183 -1.29 -3.03 9.05
C TYR A 183 -1.95 -2.40 7.84
N TYR A 184 -2.38 -3.26 6.91
CA TYR A 184 -3.22 -2.84 5.79
C TYR A 184 -4.39 -3.80 5.58
N TYR A 185 -5.55 -3.24 5.29
CA TYR A 185 -6.71 -4.01 4.86
C TYR A 185 -6.68 -4.16 3.34
N GLY A 186 -6.44 -5.38 2.87
CA GLY A 186 -6.42 -5.69 1.44
C GLY A 186 -5.14 -6.37 0.98
N TYR A 187 -4.90 -6.35 -0.32
CA TYR A 187 -3.78 -7.02 -0.98
C TYR A 187 -2.69 -6.02 -1.35
N MET A 188 -1.46 -6.50 -1.47
CA MET A 188 -0.30 -5.76 -1.94
C MET A 188 0.37 -6.45 -3.12
N VAL A 189 1.23 -5.71 -3.84
CA VAL A 189 2.09 -6.26 -4.89
C VAL A 189 3.19 -7.14 -4.28
N PRO A 190 3.82 -8.03 -5.06
CA PRO A 190 4.79 -9.01 -4.52
C PRO A 190 6.06 -8.39 -3.96
N SER A 191 6.54 -7.28 -4.54
CA SER A 191 7.80 -6.65 -4.17
C SER A 191 7.85 -5.19 -4.58
N THR A 192 8.82 -4.44 -4.06
CA THR A 192 9.01 -3.03 -4.38
C THR A 192 9.36 -2.78 -5.84
N GLY A 193 9.94 -3.74 -6.55
CA GLY A 193 10.25 -3.65 -7.97
C GLY A 193 9.03 -3.45 -8.89
N TYR A 194 7.83 -3.77 -8.42
CA TYR A 194 6.58 -3.46 -9.12
C TYR A 194 6.18 -1.99 -9.03
N LEU A 195 6.75 -1.22 -8.09
CA LEU A 195 6.35 0.15 -7.78
C LEU A 195 7.14 1.15 -8.61
N LYS A 196 6.88 1.20 -9.93
CA LYS A 196 7.68 1.96 -10.90
C LYS A 196 7.29 3.45 -10.98
N TYR A 197 6.05 3.78 -10.64
CA TYR A 197 5.45 5.09 -10.94
C TYR A 197 4.91 5.74 -9.67
N PHE A 198 5.67 6.68 -9.13
CA PHE A 198 5.29 7.54 -8.00
C PHE A 198 6.09 8.84 -8.04
N LYS A 199 5.55 9.91 -7.45
CA LYS A 199 6.25 11.17 -7.29
C LYS A 199 5.76 11.92 -6.07
N LEU A 200 6.68 12.60 -5.38
CA LEU A 200 6.38 13.46 -4.24
C LEU A 200 6.40 14.92 -4.67
N TYR A 201 5.43 15.68 -4.16
CA TYR A 201 5.33 17.14 -4.35
C TYR A 201 5.13 17.80 -3.01
N SER A 202 5.91 18.82 -2.70
CA SER A 202 5.66 19.69 -1.54
C SER A 202 4.33 20.42 -1.74
N TYR A 203 3.49 20.44 -0.72
CA TYR A 203 2.21 21.12 -0.79
C TYR A 203 1.72 21.52 0.59
N GLU A 204 1.47 22.84 0.77
CA GLU A 204 0.98 23.43 2.02
C GLU A 204 1.84 23.01 3.24
N ASP A 205 1.20 22.46 4.28
CA ASP A 205 1.87 21.96 5.50
C ASP A 205 2.29 20.48 5.43
N GLY A 206 2.38 19.93 4.21
CA GLY A 206 2.74 18.54 3.98
C GLY A 206 3.25 18.27 2.58
N PHE A 207 2.88 17.15 2.02
CA PHE A 207 3.28 16.73 0.67
C PHE A 207 2.22 15.85 0.04
N VAL A 208 2.24 15.75 -1.29
CA VAL A 208 1.35 14.87 -2.05
C VAL A 208 2.16 13.71 -2.64
N LEU A 209 1.72 12.49 -2.35
CA LEU A 209 2.17 11.28 -3.01
C LEU A 209 1.33 11.06 -4.27
N GLN A 210 1.88 11.42 -5.43
CA GLN A 210 1.24 11.24 -6.71
C GLN A 210 1.51 9.83 -7.23
N MET A 211 0.47 9.17 -7.73
CA MET A 211 0.49 7.78 -8.18
C MET A 211 -0.40 7.61 -9.42
N PRO A 212 -0.17 6.56 -10.23
CA PRO A 212 -1.02 6.24 -11.36
C PRO A 212 -2.49 6.04 -10.99
N VAL A 213 -3.33 6.21 -12.00
CA VAL A 213 -4.74 5.84 -11.96
C VAL A 213 -4.98 4.59 -12.80
N ARG A 214 -6.12 3.92 -12.58
CA ARG A 214 -6.46 2.68 -13.27
C ARG A 214 -6.47 2.82 -14.79
N GLU A 215 -6.93 3.95 -15.28
CA GLU A 215 -7.07 4.26 -16.71
C GLU A 215 -5.71 4.44 -17.42
N ALA A 216 -4.67 4.80 -16.64
CA ALA A 216 -3.29 4.98 -17.12
C ALA A 216 -2.30 4.50 -16.04
N PRO A 217 -2.14 3.16 -15.85
CA PRO A 217 -1.40 2.59 -14.72
C PRO A 217 0.12 2.77 -14.81
N GLU A 218 0.62 3.25 -15.95
CA GLU A 218 2.05 3.51 -16.21
C GLU A 218 2.38 5.00 -16.34
N VAL A 219 1.40 5.87 -16.06
CA VAL A 219 1.57 7.31 -16.16
C VAL A 219 1.31 7.95 -14.80
N ILE A 220 2.25 8.77 -14.34
CA ILE A 220 2.05 9.62 -13.17
C ILE A 220 1.26 10.84 -13.63
N PRO A 221 0.02 11.07 -13.15
CA PRO A 221 -0.74 12.26 -13.52
C PRO A 221 0.01 13.53 -13.08
N GLU A 222 -0.14 14.60 -13.85
CA GLU A 222 0.38 15.89 -13.45
C GLU A 222 -0.29 16.37 -12.16
N PHE A 223 0.49 16.98 -11.27
CA PHE A 223 -0.03 17.52 -10.02
C PHE A 223 -0.66 18.91 -10.27
N GLU A 224 -1.93 19.01 -9.97
CA GLU A 224 -2.71 20.26 -10.06
C GLU A 224 -3.08 20.73 -8.63
N PRO A 225 -2.57 21.88 -8.15
CA PRO A 225 -2.95 22.44 -6.86
C PRO A 225 -4.46 22.68 -6.75
N GLN A 226 -5.09 22.19 -5.69
CA GLN A 226 -6.53 22.29 -5.47
C GLN A 226 -6.84 22.97 -4.12
N HIS A 227 -6.46 24.25 -3.98
CA HIS A 227 -6.54 24.99 -2.71
C HIS A 227 -7.93 25.01 -2.06
N LYS A 228 -9.00 25.14 -2.84
CA LYS A 228 -10.38 25.12 -2.29
C LYS A 228 -10.73 23.77 -1.69
N LEU A 229 -10.45 22.68 -2.44
CA LEU A 229 -10.70 21.32 -1.96
C LEU A 229 -9.86 21.03 -0.72
N PHE A 230 -8.57 21.36 -0.75
CA PHE A 230 -7.65 21.20 0.38
C PHE A 230 -8.21 21.86 1.65
N LYS A 231 -8.61 23.14 1.57
CA LYS A 231 -9.16 23.87 2.71
C LYS A 231 -10.40 23.19 3.29
N VAL A 232 -11.37 22.79 2.46
CA VAL A 232 -12.59 22.09 2.89
C VAL A 232 -12.25 20.77 3.55
N MET A 233 -11.35 19.97 2.97
CA MET A 233 -10.97 18.67 3.53
C MET A 233 -10.25 18.80 4.88
N ARG A 234 -9.37 19.80 5.03
CA ARG A 234 -8.69 20.11 6.31
C ARG A 234 -9.66 20.59 7.39
N GLU A 235 -10.63 21.43 7.05
CA GLU A 235 -11.68 21.88 7.97
C GLU A 235 -12.55 20.69 8.42
N THR A 236 -12.96 19.82 7.48
CA THR A 236 -13.72 18.62 7.78
C THR A 236 -12.94 17.66 8.70
N GLY A 237 -11.63 17.51 8.46
CA GLY A 237 -10.75 16.72 9.33
C GLY A 237 -10.73 17.22 10.77
N LYS A 238 -10.54 18.54 10.96
CA LYS A 238 -10.55 19.17 12.28
C LYS A 238 -11.87 18.99 13.02
N TRP A 239 -12.99 19.16 12.33
CA TRP A 239 -14.31 18.93 12.94
C TRP A 239 -14.51 17.46 13.35
N GLY A 240 -14.01 16.52 12.54
CA GLY A 240 -14.02 15.09 12.89
C GLY A 240 -13.25 14.81 14.20
N GLU A 241 -12.08 15.41 14.36
CA GLU A 241 -11.27 15.28 15.57
C GLU A 241 -11.95 15.92 16.79
N GLU A 242 -12.49 17.14 16.65
CA GLU A 242 -13.22 17.85 17.72
C GLU A 242 -14.48 17.10 18.19
N LEU A 243 -15.17 16.44 17.26
CA LEU A 243 -16.36 15.63 17.58
C LEU A 243 -16.00 14.21 18.05
N GLY A 244 -14.72 13.86 18.15
CA GLY A 244 -14.25 12.51 18.48
C GLY A 244 -14.61 11.45 17.43
N LEU A 245 -14.92 11.88 16.21
CA LEU A 245 -15.22 11.01 15.08
C LEU A 245 -13.89 10.65 14.41
N SER A 246 -13.49 9.40 14.48
CA SER A 246 -12.32 8.92 13.76
C SER A 246 -12.59 8.87 12.27
N LEU A 247 -11.90 9.69 11.47
CA LEU A 247 -11.95 9.69 10.02
C LEU A 247 -11.20 8.51 9.37
N ILE A 248 -10.73 7.55 10.16
CA ILE A 248 -10.04 6.32 9.68
C ILE A 248 -10.87 5.57 8.63
N HIS A 249 -12.19 5.77 8.62
CA HIS A 249 -13.09 5.17 7.63
C HIS A 249 -13.20 5.93 6.29
N ILE A 250 -12.68 7.16 6.20
CA ILE A 250 -12.78 7.99 4.99
C ILE A 250 -11.56 7.77 4.07
N SER A 251 -10.43 7.35 4.60
CA SER A 251 -9.21 7.10 3.83
C SER A 251 -9.19 5.78 3.04
N GLU A 252 -10.17 4.90 3.23
CA GLU A 252 -10.38 3.72 2.39
C GLU A 252 -11.64 3.90 1.52
N PRO A 253 -11.53 4.42 0.29
CA PRO A 253 -12.66 4.58 -0.60
C PRO A 253 -13.12 3.26 -1.25
N THR A 254 -12.99 2.14 -0.56
CA THR A 254 -13.46 0.87 -1.13
C THR A 254 -13.88 -0.13 -0.05
N ARG A 255 -15.17 -0.09 0.31
CA ARG A 255 -15.87 -1.34 0.56
C ARG A 255 -16.36 -1.83 -0.80
N PRO A 256 -15.92 -2.99 -1.31
CA PRO A 256 -16.67 -3.66 -2.36
C PRO A 256 -17.99 -4.13 -1.71
N TYR A 257 -19.09 -3.75 -2.31
CA TYR A 257 -20.39 -4.36 -2.06
C TYR A 257 -20.36 -5.81 -2.57
#